data_2932e764f1a10709a0fadb65bd57c34b
#
_entry.id   2932e764f1a10709a0fadb65bd57c34b
#
_cell.length_a   1.000
_cell.length_b   1.000
_cell.length_c   1.000
_cell.angle_alpha   90.00
_cell.angle_beta   90.00
_cell.angle_gamma   90.00
#
_symmetry.space_group_name_H-M   'P 1'
#
loop_
_entity.id
_entity.type
_entity.pdbx_description
1 polymer ?
#
loop_
_entity_poly.entity_id
_entity_poly.type
_entity_poly.pdbx_seq_one_letter_code
_entity_poly.pdbx_strand_id
1 'polypeptide(L)'
;MDYFLKIDMGVPLVSIITVCFNSEKTIQKTIQSLLNQSVTGFEYILVDGKSKDSTIEIIKSFENKFKEKGISYKWISEKDTGIYNAFNKGINLSKGKWISFLGSDDIYLKTAIEM
;
A
#
# COMPACT_ATOMS: atom_id res chain seq x y z
N MET A 1 -14.36 -6.41 -18.07
CA MET A 1 -15.34 -5.42 -17.98
C MET A 1 -14.99 -4.25 -17.16
N ASP A 2 -14.21 -3.43 -17.75
CA ASP A 2 -13.65 -2.29 -17.04
C ASP A 2 -14.66 -1.24 -16.68
N TYR A 3 -15.71 -1.10 -17.45
CA TYR A 3 -16.64 -0.03 -17.14
C TYR A 3 -17.43 -0.27 -15.85
N PHE A 4 -17.50 -1.49 -15.37
CA PHE A 4 -18.07 -1.73 -14.06
C PHE A 4 -17.24 -1.10 -12.96
N LEU A 5 -15.93 -1.16 -13.11
CA LEU A 5 -15.04 -0.52 -12.15
C LEU A 5 -15.21 0.99 -12.18
N LYS A 6 -15.47 1.55 -13.36
CA LYS A 6 -15.72 2.98 -13.50
C LYS A 6 -17.01 3.40 -12.84
N ILE A 7 -18.03 2.53 -12.90
CA ILE A 7 -19.29 2.81 -12.25
C ILE A 7 -19.14 2.82 -10.73
N ASP A 8 -18.30 1.96 -10.21
CA ASP A 8 -18.03 1.90 -8.78
C ASP A 8 -17.31 3.14 -8.25
N MET A 9 -16.88 4.00 -9.09
CA MET A 9 -16.36 5.34 -8.84
C MET A 9 -15.66 5.55 -7.49
N GLY A 10 -14.35 5.46 -7.51
CA GLY A 10 -13.57 5.71 -6.32
C GLY A 10 -13.40 4.52 -5.40
N VAL A 11 -14.07 3.40 -5.68
CA VAL A 11 -13.85 2.18 -4.93
C VAL A 11 -12.77 1.37 -5.65
N PRO A 12 -11.62 1.16 -5.04
CA PRO A 12 -10.56 0.37 -5.67
C PRO A 12 -10.96 -1.08 -5.77
N LEU A 13 -10.40 -1.78 -6.78
CA LEU A 13 -10.64 -3.20 -6.94
C LEU A 13 -9.91 -3.99 -5.85
N VAL A 14 -8.68 -3.62 -5.57
CA VAL A 14 -7.85 -4.33 -4.60
C VAL A 14 -7.20 -3.35 -3.64
N SER A 15 -7.12 -3.73 -2.38
CA SER A 15 -6.36 -3.01 -1.36
C SER A 15 -5.12 -3.83 -1.06
N ILE A 16 -3.96 -3.22 -1.25
CA ILE A 16 -2.67 -3.86 -0.98
C ILE A 16 -2.14 -3.31 0.32
N ILE A 17 -1.83 -4.20 1.26
CA ILE A 17 -1.42 -3.82 2.61
C ILE A 17 0.01 -4.29 2.86
N THR A 18 0.86 -3.36 3.27
CA THR A 18 2.21 -3.65 3.75
C THR A 18 2.29 -3.28 5.21
N VAL A 19 2.70 -4.23 6.05
CA VAL A 19 3.05 -3.92 7.44
C VAL A 19 4.56 -3.81 7.51
N CYS A 20 5.06 -2.85 8.26
CA CYS A 20 6.50 -2.60 8.34
C CYS A 20 6.91 -2.12 9.73
N PHE A 21 8.16 -2.39 10.06
CA PHE A 21 8.77 -1.91 11.28
C PHE A 21 10.27 -1.87 11.06
N ASN A 22 10.86 -0.67 11.18
CA ASN A 22 12.30 -0.45 10.97
C ASN A 22 12.78 -1.08 9.65
N SER A 23 12.08 -0.75 8.57
CA SER A 23 12.30 -1.34 7.25
C SER A 23 13.00 -0.39 6.26
N GLU A 24 13.79 0.56 6.76
CA GLU A 24 14.39 1.59 5.90
C GLU A 24 15.23 1.04 4.76
N LYS A 25 15.79 -0.17 4.92
CA LYS A 25 16.66 -0.74 3.89
C LYS A 25 15.91 -1.31 2.70
N THR A 26 14.64 -1.65 2.87
CA THR A 26 13.89 -2.38 1.85
C THR A 26 12.61 -1.69 1.41
N ILE A 27 12.02 -0.86 2.28
CA ILE A 27 10.67 -0.33 2.04
C ILE A 27 10.59 0.55 0.78
N GLN A 28 11.64 1.26 0.44
CA GLN A 28 11.64 2.14 -0.73
C GLN A 28 11.37 1.35 -2.01
N LYS A 29 12.06 0.22 -2.19
CA LYS A 29 11.88 -0.62 -3.39
C LYS A 29 10.48 -1.23 -3.43
N THR A 30 9.96 -1.62 -2.29
CA THR A 30 8.61 -2.17 -2.18
C THR A 30 7.58 -1.13 -2.62
N ILE A 31 7.66 0.07 -2.08
CA ILE A 31 6.72 1.15 -2.44
C ILE A 31 6.87 1.50 -3.92
N GLN A 32 8.11 1.61 -4.40
CA GLN A 32 8.36 1.94 -5.80
C GLN A 32 7.75 0.91 -6.74
N SER A 33 7.75 -0.36 -6.36
CA SER A 33 7.15 -1.41 -7.20
C SER A 33 5.64 -1.23 -7.38
N LEU A 34 4.97 -0.69 -6.38
CA LEU A 34 3.55 -0.37 -6.49
C LEU A 34 3.33 0.87 -7.34
N LEU A 35 4.18 1.87 -7.18
CA LEU A 35 4.10 3.09 -7.98
C LEU A 35 4.33 2.80 -9.46
N ASN A 36 5.12 1.79 -9.78
CA ASN A 36 5.46 1.42 -11.15
C ASN A 36 4.43 0.51 -11.83
N GLN A 37 3.35 0.16 -11.15
CA GLN A 37 2.32 -0.67 -11.77
C GLN A 37 1.68 0.04 -12.96
N SER A 38 1.28 -0.74 -13.97
CA SER A 38 0.68 -0.20 -15.18
C SER A 38 -0.78 0.21 -14.99
N VAL A 39 -1.41 -0.20 -13.89
CA VAL A 39 -2.79 0.16 -13.57
C VAL A 39 -2.82 0.99 -12.29
N THR A 40 -3.89 1.74 -12.09
CA THR A 40 -4.02 2.63 -10.94
C THR A 40 -5.26 2.37 -10.09
N GLY A 41 -6.04 1.35 -10.44
CA GLY A 41 -7.31 1.04 -9.76
C GLY A 41 -7.17 0.29 -8.44
N PHE A 42 -6.04 0.43 -7.77
CA PHE A 42 -5.81 -0.18 -6.46
C PHE A 42 -5.54 0.91 -5.42
N GLU A 43 -5.66 0.55 -4.17
CA GLU A 43 -5.19 1.42 -3.08
C GLU A 43 -4.02 0.72 -2.36
N TYR A 44 -3.09 1.52 -1.90
CA TYR A 44 -1.95 1.01 -1.15
C TYR A 44 -2.00 1.54 0.27
N ILE A 45 -1.91 0.63 1.24
CA ILE A 45 -2.00 0.94 2.65
C ILE A 45 -0.75 0.43 3.35
N LEU A 46 -0.07 1.31 4.07
CA LEU A 46 1.08 0.92 4.87
C LEU A 46 0.75 1.09 6.35
N VAL A 47 1.03 0.06 7.11
CA VAL A 47 0.86 0.08 8.55
C VAL A 47 2.23 -0.06 9.19
N ASP A 48 2.72 1.04 9.74
CA ASP A 48 4.03 1.08 10.38
C ASP A 48 3.89 0.90 11.89
N GLY A 49 4.72 0.04 12.45
CA GLY A 49 4.72 -0.29 13.88
C GLY A 49 5.46 0.71 14.75
N LYS A 50 5.46 1.98 14.37
CA LYS A 50 6.16 3.04 15.07
C LYS A 50 7.66 2.91 14.94
N SER A 51 8.13 2.85 13.71
CA SER A 51 9.55 2.74 13.38
C SER A 51 10.36 3.90 13.94
N LYS A 52 11.58 3.59 14.32
CA LYS A 52 12.52 4.58 14.86
C LYS A 52 13.61 4.95 13.86
N ASP A 53 13.68 4.25 12.75
CA ASP A 53 14.61 4.55 11.66
C ASP A 53 13.95 5.46 10.63
N SER A 54 14.46 5.51 9.41
CA SER A 54 13.95 6.38 8.36
C SER A 54 12.73 5.83 7.62
N THR A 55 12.13 4.74 8.08
CA THR A 55 10.98 4.11 7.40
C THR A 55 9.85 5.11 7.17
N ILE A 56 9.45 5.85 8.21
CA ILE A 56 8.32 6.79 8.09
C ILE A 56 8.62 7.90 7.09
N GLU A 57 9.84 8.43 7.11
CA GLU A 57 10.23 9.48 6.18
C GLU A 57 10.18 9.00 4.74
N ILE A 58 10.60 7.76 4.50
CA ILE A 58 10.53 7.16 3.17
C ILE A 58 9.07 7.02 2.73
N ILE A 59 8.20 6.53 3.62
CA ILE A 59 6.78 6.39 3.33
C ILE A 59 6.19 7.75 2.92
N LYS A 60 6.48 8.78 3.69
CA LYS A 60 5.99 10.14 3.40
C LYS A 60 6.48 10.67 2.06
N SER A 61 7.70 10.32 1.70
CA SER A 61 8.31 10.85 0.47
C SER A 61 7.58 10.42 -0.80
N PHE A 62 6.73 9.40 -0.72
CA PHE A 62 5.98 8.90 -1.87
C PHE A 62 4.57 9.48 -1.97
N GLU A 63 4.11 10.23 -0.99
CA GLU A 63 2.73 10.74 -0.97
C GLU A 63 2.33 11.48 -2.24
N ASN A 64 3.16 12.43 -2.65
CA ASN A 64 2.86 13.22 -3.85
C ASN A 64 2.92 12.39 -5.12
N LYS A 65 3.84 11.44 -5.18
CA LYS A 65 4.01 10.60 -6.37
C LYS A 65 2.77 9.74 -6.63
N PHE A 66 2.20 9.15 -5.58
CA PHE A 66 0.97 8.37 -5.71
C PHE A 66 -0.21 9.28 -6.06
N LYS A 67 -0.28 10.44 -5.43
CA LYS A 67 -1.34 11.40 -5.71
C LYS A 67 -1.33 11.84 -7.18
N GLU A 68 -0.16 12.12 -7.72
CA GLU A 68 -0.01 12.51 -9.12
C GLU A 68 -0.46 11.41 -10.08
N LYS A 69 -0.26 10.15 -9.68
CA LYS A 69 -0.69 9.01 -10.48
C LYS A 69 -2.16 8.65 -10.29
N GLY A 70 -2.84 9.25 -9.34
CA GLY A 70 -4.23 8.94 -9.05
C GLY A 70 -4.43 7.65 -8.28
N ILE A 71 -3.41 7.18 -7.56
CA ILE A 71 -3.48 5.98 -6.75
C ILE A 71 -3.75 6.36 -5.30
N SER A 72 -4.73 5.74 -4.68
CA SER A 72 -5.01 5.97 -3.27
C SER A 72 -3.86 5.42 -2.41
N TYR A 73 -3.29 6.25 -1.58
CA TYR A 73 -2.13 5.93 -0.77
C TYR A 73 -2.41 6.37 0.66
N LYS A 74 -2.46 5.41 1.57
CA LYS A 74 -2.75 5.67 2.98
C LYS A 74 -1.68 5.02 3.84
N TRP A 75 -1.39 5.64 4.98
CA TRP A 75 -0.49 5.02 5.93
C TRP A 75 -0.79 5.50 7.33
N ILE A 76 -0.49 4.66 8.30
CA ILE A 76 -0.54 5.01 9.72
C ILE A 76 0.74 4.48 10.35
N SER A 77 1.13 5.13 11.45
CA SER A 77 2.26 4.69 12.24
C SER A 77 1.85 4.70 13.69
N GLU A 78 1.72 3.51 14.26
CA GLU A 78 1.38 3.38 15.67
C GLU A 78 1.87 2.03 16.18
N LYS A 79 2.11 1.97 17.48
CA LYS A 79 2.58 0.74 18.10
C LYS A 79 1.52 -0.34 17.92
N ASP A 80 1.96 -1.54 17.53
CA ASP A 80 1.06 -2.68 17.40
C ASP A 80 1.49 -3.78 18.39
N THR A 81 0.63 -4.78 18.56
CA THR A 81 0.86 -5.90 19.46
C THR A 81 1.29 -7.15 18.72
N GLY A 82 1.67 -7.01 17.45
CA GLY A 82 2.13 -8.11 16.63
C GLY A 82 1.60 -7.98 15.21
N ILE A 83 2.04 -8.91 14.36
CA ILE A 83 1.74 -8.82 12.92
C ILE A 83 0.24 -8.89 12.63
N TYR A 84 -0.51 -9.70 13.37
CA TYR A 84 -1.96 -9.80 13.14
C TYR A 84 -2.68 -8.50 13.49
N ASN A 85 -2.23 -7.84 14.57
CA ASN A 85 -2.78 -6.54 14.94
C ASN A 85 -2.52 -5.52 13.84
N ALA A 86 -1.31 -5.51 13.30
CA ALA A 86 -0.94 -4.59 12.23
C ALA A 86 -1.78 -4.86 10.96
N PHE A 87 -1.94 -6.11 10.57
CA PHE A 87 -2.77 -6.45 9.41
C PHE A 87 -4.23 -6.02 9.62
N ASN A 88 -4.77 -6.23 10.82
CA ASN A 88 -6.14 -5.81 11.11
C ASN A 88 -6.33 -4.30 10.98
N LYS A 89 -5.31 -3.53 11.37
CA LYS A 89 -5.36 -2.08 11.17
C LYS A 89 -5.45 -1.73 9.69
N GLY A 90 -4.65 -2.41 8.87
CA GLY A 90 -4.68 -2.22 7.43
C GLY A 90 -6.01 -2.61 6.82
N ILE A 91 -6.56 -3.74 7.23
CA ILE A 91 -7.85 -4.22 6.76
C ILE A 91 -8.95 -3.21 7.10
N ASN A 92 -8.92 -2.65 8.31
CA ASN A 92 -9.91 -1.66 8.72
C ASN A 92 -9.85 -0.38 7.90
N LEU A 93 -8.70 -0.06 7.33
CA LEU A 93 -8.54 1.11 6.47
C LEU A 93 -8.89 0.81 5.02
N SER A 94 -9.01 -0.46 4.65
CA SER A 94 -9.17 -0.86 3.26
C SER A 94 -10.59 -0.63 2.75
N LYS A 95 -10.70 -0.29 1.46
CA LYS A 95 -11.97 -0.09 0.77
C LYS A 95 -12.10 -0.98 -0.46
N GLY A 96 -11.06 -1.72 -0.81
CA GLY A 96 -11.09 -2.58 -1.98
C GLY A 96 -11.97 -3.79 -1.79
N LYS A 97 -12.42 -4.37 -2.90
CA LYS A 97 -13.20 -5.60 -2.88
C LYS A 97 -12.33 -6.80 -2.49
N TRP A 98 -11.05 -6.72 -2.80
CA TRP A 98 -10.07 -7.78 -2.51
C TRP A 98 -8.95 -7.20 -1.70
N ILE A 99 -8.35 -8.01 -0.84
CA ILE A 99 -7.23 -7.61 -0.02
C ILE A 99 -6.04 -8.49 -0.37
N SER A 100 -4.89 -7.86 -0.57
CA SER A 100 -3.64 -8.56 -0.82
C SER A 100 -2.59 -8.02 0.14
N PHE A 101 -1.69 -8.88 0.58
CA PHE A 101 -0.62 -8.49 1.48
C PHE A 101 0.71 -8.54 0.73
N LEU A 102 1.54 -7.52 0.96
CA LEU A 102 2.86 -7.42 0.37
C LEU A 102 3.84 -7.10 1.50
N GLY A 103 4.84 -7.95 1.69
CA GLY A 103 5.83 -7.74 2.74
C GLY A 103 6.67 -6.48 2.48
N SER A 104 7.26 -5.93 3.53
CA SER A 104 8.05 -4.70 3.44
C SER A 104 9.37 -4.87 2.68
N ASP A 105 9.72 -6.09 2.35
CA ASP A 105 10.90 -6.42 1.55
C ASP A 105 10.53 -7.11 0.22
N ASP A 106 9.24 -7.12 -0.13
CA ASP A 106 8.78 -7.73 -1.37
C ASP A 106 8.64 -6.69 -2.47
N ILE A 107 8.55 -7.18 -3.70
CA ILE A 107 8.43 -6.31 -4.89
C ILE A 107 7.37 -6.91 -5.81
N TYR A 108 6.43 -6.09 -6.24
CA TYR A 108 5.49 -6.47 -7.27
C TYR A 108 6.13 -6.30 -8.65
N LEU A 109 5.91 -7.26 -9.52
CA LEU A 109 6.28 -7.10 -10.91
C LEU A 109 5.38 -6.05 -11.56
N LYS A 110 5.88 -5.40 -12.62
CA LYS A 110 5.21 -4.26 -13.24
C LYS A 110 3.75 -4.51 -13.61
N THR A 111 3.40 -5.71 -13.99
CA THR A 111 2.05 -6.07 -14.43
C THR A 111 1.32 -6.98 -13.46
N ALA A 112 1.78 -7.07 -12.20
CA ALA A 112 1.22 -8.03 -11.25
C ALA A 112 -0.24 -7.77 -10.92
N ILE A 113 -0.68 -6.50 -10.93
CA ILE A 113 -2.06 -6.13 -10.61
C ILE A 113 -2.95 -6.15 -11.85
N GLU A 114 -2.36 -6.12 -13.00
CA GLU A 114 -3.07 -6.12 -14.27
C GLU A 114 -3.65 -7.50 -14.55
N MET A 115 -4.94 -7.60 -14.75
CA MET A 115 -5.61 -8.89 -14.92
C MET A 115 -6.59 -8.91 -16.04
#